data_f9efc22aed54409a37164c98449757a3
#
_entry.id   f9efc22aed54409a37164c98449757a3
#
_cell.length_a   1.000
_cell.length_b   1.000
_cell.length_c   1.000
_cell.angle_alpha   90.00
_cell.angle_beta   90.00
_cell.angle_gamma   90.00
#
_symmetry.space_group_name_H-M   'P 1'
#
loop_
_entity.id
_entity.type
_entity.pdbx_description
1 polymer ?
#
loop_
_entity_poly.entity_id
_entity_poly.type
_entity_poly.pdbx_seq_one_letter_code
_entity_poly.pdbx_strand_id
1 'polypeptide(L)'
;ETSNFDETFASFLTKFESVEGDFGQYALGNDWVDGLRTREEFKQELIALLGEGEEEGTFNTISYEGYLSVISPSFPMPPSTKDKVAIIVAKGTILDGKQDPGTIGGDSTAELLRKARKDETVKAVVLQVDSGGGSAFASEVIRQEIELIKETGKPVIASMNSVAASGGYWISASADRIFAEPSTITGSIGIFGMLTTFENSFGYIGVNSDGVSTNEFNGISPDRELSQGYKDILQMNIERGYQRFISLVARERNMTLEEVDAVAQGRVWVGTQALELGLVDELGGLSEAVASAAAMANLEDYEQTYIE
;
A
#
# COMPACT_ATOMS: atom_id res chain seq x y z
N GLU A 1 21.05 21.05 -9.09
CA GLU A 1 22.00 20.05 -8.57
C GLU A 1 21.70 18.75 -9.25
N THR A 2 22.67 18.22 -10.01
CA THR A 2 22.53 16.91 -10.65
C THR A 2 22.59 15.85 -9.57
N SER A 3 21.53 15.05 -9.45
CA SER A 3 21.51 13.94 -8.50
C SER A 3 22.62 12.95 -8.83
N ASN A 4 23.44 12.60 -7.84
CA ASN A 4 24.52 11.61 -7.95
C ASN A 4 23.98 10.16 -7.97
N PHE A 5 22.74 9.96 -8.42
CA PHE A 5 22.06 8.65 -8.39
C PHE A 5 22.17 7.88 -9.72
N ASP A 6 22.71 8.50 -10.79
CA ASP A 6 22.92 7.86 -12.10
C ASP A 6 24.24 7.08 -12.13
N GLU A 7 24.41 6.14 -11.21
CA GLU A 7 25.62 5.35 -11.14
C GLU A 7 25.41 3.93 -11.66
N THR A 8 26.33 3.46 -12.52
CA THR A 8 26.29 2.06 -12.95
C THR A 8 26.76 1.15 -11.82
N PHE A 9 26.27 -0.10 -11.81
CA PHE A 9 26.69 -1.09 -10.81
C PHE A 9 28.22 -1.30 -10.78
N ALA A 10 28.88 -1.26 -11.93
CA ALA A 10 30.33 -1.40 -12.01
C ALA A 10 31.06 -0.20 -11.37
N SER A 11 30.57 1.03 -11.61
CA SER A 11 31.11 2.22 -10.97
C SER A 11 30.90 2.20 -9.47
N PHE A 12 29.69 1.82 -9.03
CA PHE A 12 29.36 1.62 -7.62
C PHE A 12 30.36 0.66 -6.95
N LEU A 13 30.56 -0.53 -7.51
CA LEU A 13 31.51 -1.50 -6.95
C LEU A 13 32.91 -0.93 -6.80
N THR A 14 33.43 -0.28 -7.83
CA THR A 14 34.77 0.31 -7.80
C THR A 14 34.92 1.37 -6.70
N LYS A 15 33.93 2.24 -6.55
CA LYS A 15 33.94 3.26 -5.48
C LYS A 15 33.74 2.63 -4.11
N PHE A 16 32.88 1.63 -4.01
CA PHE A 16 32.59 0.93 -2.74
C PHE A 16 33.79 0.13 -2.25
N GLU A 17 34.52 -0.51 -3.15
CA GLU A 17 35.81 -1.15 -2.85
C GLU A 17 36.86 -0.12 -2.37
N SER A 18 36.88 1.08 -2.93
CA SER A 18 37.84 2.13 -2.53
C SER A 18 37.63 2.64 -1.10
N VAL A 19 36.46 2.44 -0.54
CA VAL A 19 36.09 2.76 0.85
C VAL A 19 35.98 1.50 1.72
N GLU A 20 36.56 0.38 1.27
CA GLU A 20 36.62 -0.90 2.00
C GLU A 20 35.22 -1.41 2.41
N GLY A 21 34.17 -1.11 1.62
CA GLY A 21 32.81 -1.53 1.89
C GLY A 21 32.07 -0.69 2.95
N ASP A 22 32.58 0.46 3.33
CA ASP A 22 31.94 1.37 4.28
C ASP A 22 30.91 2.26 3.56
N PHE A 23 29.61 1.98 3.79
CA PHE A 23 28.51 2.78 3.21
C PHE A 23 28.48 4.23 3.69
N GLY A 24 28.90 4.50 4.93
CA GLY A 24 28.97 5.85 5.45
C GLY A 24 30.00 6.68 4.67
N GLN A 25 31.22 6.15 4.51
CA GLN A 25 32.26 6.79 3.72
C GLN A 25 31.88 6.91 2.24
N TYR A 26 31.20 5.88 1.70
CA TYR A 26 30.68 5.95 0.34
C TYR A 26 29.67 7.10 0.17
N ALA A 27 28.70 7.22 1.08
CA ALA A 27 27.69 8.27 1.05
C ALA A 27 28.31 9.66 1.21
N LEU A 28 29.30 9.82 2.09
CA LEU A 28 30.04 11.06 2.28
C LEU A 28 30.85 11.42 1.03
N GLY A 29 31.52 10.46 0.42
CA GLY A 29 32.32 10.67 -0.79
C GLY A 29 31.49 10.98 -2.05
N ASN A 30 30.21 10.70 -2.05
CA ASN A 30 29.25 11.05 -3.11
C ASN A 30 28.35 12.25 -2.76
N ASP A 31 28.67 13.00 -1.70
CA ASP A 31 27.90 14.15 -1.23
C ASP A 31 26.41 13.86 -0.96
N TRP A 32 26.12 12.63 -0.52
CA TRP A 32 24.75 12.23 -0.13
C TRP A 32 24.42 12.65 1.30
N VAL A 33 25.45 12.80 2.12
CA VAL A 33 25.36 13.28 3.51
C VAL A 33 26.47 14.30 3.75
N ASP A 34 26.20 15.26 4.66
CA ASP A 34 27.14 16.34 5.00
C ASP A 34 28.22 15.90 5.99
N GLY A 35 28.00 14.78 6.66
CA GLY A 35 28.96 14.26 7.65
C GLY A 35 28.53 12.94 8.24
N LEU A 36 29.48 12.24 8.84
CA LEU A 36 29.24 11.02 9.61
C LEU A 36 29.36 11.36 11.09
N ARG A 37 28.36 10.98 11.85
CA ARG A 37 28.28 11.19 13.30
C ARG A 37 27.75 9.95 13.99
N THR A 38 28.30 9.66 15.14
CA THR A 38 27.62 8.77 16.07
C THR A 38 26.36 9.46 16.61
N ARG A 39 25.44 8.66 17.16
CA ARG A 39 24.22 9.22 17.79
C ARG A 39 24.55 10.22 18.89
N GLU A 40 25.59 9.95 19.67
CA GLU A 40 25.98 10.83 20.77
C GLU A 40 26.61 12.16 20.25
N GLU A 41 27.50 12.08 19.25
CA GLU A 41 28.06 13.27 18.60
C GLU A 41 26.96 14.16 18.01
N PHE A 42 26.02 13.57 17.29
CA PHE A 42 24.89 14.31 16.71
C PHE A 42 24.00 14.94 17.78
N LYS A 43 23.76 14.22 18.88
CA LYS A 43 23.02 14.75 20.02
C LYS A 43 23.73 15.95 20.66
N GLN A 44 25.05 15.88 20.83
CA GLN A 44 25.85 16.98 21.33
C GLN A 44 25.83 18.20 20.41
N GLU A 45 25.87 17.98 19.09
CA GLU A 45 25.70 19.06 18.10
C GLU A 45 24.30 19.72 18.25
N LEU A 46 23.23 18.91 18.44
CA LEU A 46 21.89 19.44 18.68
C LEU A 46 21.78 20.21 20.00
N ILE A 47 22.40 19.72 21.06
CA ILE A 47 22.45 20.45 22.34
C ILE A 47 23.18 21.81 22.17
N ALA A 48 24.29 21.81 21.43
CA ALA A 48 25.03 23.05 21.18
C ALA A 48 24.22 24.04 20.31
N LEU A 49 23.38 23.56 19.42
CA LEU A 49 22.56 24.38 18.53
C LEU A 49 21.26 24.88 19.21
N LEU A 50 20.57 23.99 19.89
CA LEU A 50 19.21 24.21 20.42
C LEU A 50 19.15 24.50 21.93
N GLY A 51 20.26 24.27 22.62
CA GLY A 51 20.31 24.30 24.08
C GLY A 51 19.95 22.95 24.71
N GLU A 52 20.28 22.81 25.99
CA GLU A 52 19.96 21.64 26.80
C GLU A 52 18.46 21.58 27.09
N GLY A 53 17.88 20.38 26.94
CA GLY A 53 16.48 20.13 27.24
C GLY A 53 16.18 20.04 28.74
N GLU A 54 14.94 19.74 29.10
CA GLU A 54 14.51 19.62 30.50
C GLU A 54 15.17 18.45 31.24
N GLU A 55 15.49 17.37 30.50
CA GLU A 55 16.22 16.24 31.07
C GLU A 55 17.70 16.33 30.71
N GLU A 56 18.57 16.06 31.70
CA GLU A 56 20.02 16.09 31.53
C GLU A 56 20.49 15.26 30.31
N GLY A 57 21.28 15.86 29.46
CA GLY A 57 21.80 15.24 28.26
C GLY A 57 20.78 15.07 27.14
N THR A 58 19.68 15.82 27.16
CA THR A 58 18.77 15.96 25.99
C THR A 58 18.90 17.36 25.40
N PHE A 59 18.46 17.53 24.16
CA PHE A 59 18.39 18.85 23.53
C PHE A 59 16.96 19.42 23.60
N ASN A 60 16.85 20.73 23.52
CA ASN A 60 15.57 21.41 23.56
C ASN A 60 14.74 21.09 22.34
N THR A 61 13.56 20.48 22.52
CA THR A 61 12.70 20.01 21.45
C THR A 61 11.23 20.09 21.82
N ILE A 62 10.38 20.10 20.84
CA ILE A 62 8.93 19.96 21.00
C ILE A 62 8.45 18.80 20.11
N SER A 63 7.52 18.01 20.60
CA SER A 63 6.90 16.97 19.77
C SER A 63 6.08 17.58 18.65
N TYR A 64 5.86 16.81 17.58
CA TYR A 64 5.02 17.23 16.46
C TYR A 64 3.61 17.61 16.92
N GLU A 65 3.01 16.80 17.78
CA GLU A 65 1.70 17.06 18.38
C GLU A 65 1.69 18.32 19.24
N GLY A 66 2.76 18.52 20.05
CA GLY A 66 2.94 19.72 20.83
C GLY A 66 3.04 20.97 19.95
N TYR A 67 3.82 20.90 18.86
CA TYR A 67 3.91 22.00 17.91
C TYR A 67 2.57 22.27 17.21
N LEU A 68 1.87 21.25 16.76
CA LEU A 68 0.53 21.39 16.17
C LEU A 68 -0.46 22.02 17.14
N SER A 69 -0.42 21.68 18.42
CA SER A 69 -1.31 22.25 19.42
C SER A 69 -1.11 23.76 19.61
N VAL A 70 0.11 24.26 19.37
CA VAL A 70 0.44 25.69 19.47
C VAL A 70 0.01 26.46 18.22
N ILE A 71 0.16 25.89 17.04
CA ILE A 71 -0.18 26.56 15.77
C ILE A 71 -1.62 26.32 15.32
N SER A 72 -2.28 25.30 15.86
CA SER A 72 -3.69 25.04 15.57
C SER A 72 -4.57 26.06 16.32
N PRO A 73 -5.65 26.55 15.70
CA PRO A 73 -6.53 27.48 16.36
C PRO A 73 -7.13 26.87 17.63
N SER A 74 -7.01 27.59 18.76
CA SER A 74 -7.50 27.17 20.07
C SER A 74 -9.03 27.17 20.22
N PHE A 75 -9.76 27.61 19.20
CA PHE A 75 -11.21 27.61 19.18
C PHE A 75 -11.72 26.57 18.21
N PRO A 76 -12.70 25.74 18.59
CA PRO A 76 -13.38 24.88 17.64
C PRO A 76 -13.99 25.76 16.55
N MET A 77 -13.44 25.67 15.36
CA MET A 77 -14.08 26.30 14.19
C MET A 77 -15.43 25.62 13.99
N PRO A 78 -16.48 26.39 13.67
CA PRO A 78 -17.75 25.78 13.28
C PRO A 78 -17.48 24.78 12.15
N PRO A 79 -18.18 23.63 12.10
CA PRO A 79 -17.98 22.66 11.06
C PRO A 79 -18.12 23.38 9.71
N SER A 80 -17.14 23.17 8.84
CA SER A 80 -17.16 23.75 7.51
C SER A 80 -18.39 23.24 6.77
N THR A 81 -19.11 24.17 6.15
CA THR A 81 -20.23 23.86 5.25
C THR A 81 -19.77 23.74 3.79
N LYS A 82 -18.46 23.86 3.53
CA LYS A 82 -17.92 23.71 2.19
C LYS A 82 -18.00 22.28 1.71
N ASP A 83 -18.13 22.13 0.41
CA ASP A 83 -17.96 20.84 -0.24
C ASP A 83 -16.55 20.30 -0.01
N LYS A 84 -16.42 18.99 0.13
CA LYS A 84 -15.16 18.33 0.51
C LYS A 84 -14.76 17.28 -0.50
N VAL A 85 -13.44 17.18 -0.69
CA VAL A 85 -12.78 15.98 -1.23
C VAL A 85 -12.24 15.18 -0.06
N ALA A 86 -12.78 14.00 0.16
CA ALA A 86 -12.34 13.11 1.23
C ALA A 86 -11.12 12.29 0.78
N ILE A 87 -10.11 12.21 1.63
CA ILE A 87 -8.93 11.37 1.41
C ILE A 87 -8.95 10.25 2.44
N ILE A 88 -8.86 9.01 1.95
CA ILE A 88 -8.77 7.80 2.76
C ILE A 88 -7.45 7.13 2.46
N VAL A 89 -6.65 6.89 3.50
CA VAL A 89 -5.32 6.30 3.36
C VAL A 89 -5.39 4.79 3.58
N ALA A 90 -5.06 4.03 2.55
CA ALA A 90 -4.92 2.58 2.58
C ALA A 90 -3.42 2.23 2.51
N LYS A 91 -2.78 2.12 3.68
CA LYS A 91 -1.33 1.86 3.80
C LYS A 91 -1.04 0.59 4.59
N GLY A 92 -0.20 -0.28 4.03
CA GLY A 92 0.25 -1.51 4.65
C GLY A 92 -0.32 -2.77 4.01
N THR A 93 -0.25 -3.90 4.71
CA THR A 93 -0.79 -5.19 4.25
C THR A 93 -2.31 -5.22 4.41
N ILE A 94 -3.01 -5.78 3.43
CA ILE A 94 -4.47 -5.94 3.48
C ILE A 94 -4.81 -7.23 4.22
N LEU A 95 -5.55 -7.11 5.33
CA LEU A 95 -5.99 -8.21 6.18
C LEU A 95 -7.51 -8.18 6.40
N ASP A 96 -8.07 -9.33 6.75
CA ASP A 96 -9.49 -9.44 7.05
C ASP A 96 -9.87 -8.71 8.34
N GLY A 97 -11.13 -8.29 8.42
CA GLY A 97 -11.69 -7.67 9.60
C GLY A 97 -11.24 -6.24 9.87
N LYS A 98 -11.32 -5.84 11.12
CA LYS A 98 -10.83 -4.55 11.60
C LYS A 98 -9.35 -4.66 11.97
N GLN A 99 -8.56 -3.69 11.54
CA GLN A 99 -7.13 -3.63 11.80
C GLN A 99 -6.74 -2.25 12.33
N ASP A 100 -5.62 -2.20 13.02
CA ASP A 100 -5.03 -0.96 13.53
C ASP A 100 -4.34 -0.14 12.41
N PRO A 101 -4.15 1.17 12.59
CA PRO A 101 -3.40 2.02 11.66
C PRO A 101 -2.01 1.45 11.35
N GLY A 102 -1.64 1.50 10.05
CA GLY A 102 -0.44 0.86 9.52
C GLY A 102 -0.70 -0.51 8.88
N THR A 103 -1.93 -1.00 9.00
CA THR A 103 -2.45 -2.18 8.32
C THR A 103 -3.82 -1.84 7.71
N ILE A 104 -4.14 -2.39 6.55
CA ILE A 104 -5.41 -2.16 5.88
C ILE A 104 -6.38 -3.27 6.29
N GLY A 105 -7.36 -2.94 7.14
CA GLY A 105 -8.44 -3.88 7.47
C GLY A 105 -9.58 -3.77 6.46
N GLY A 106 -10.07 -4.93 5.97
CA GLY A 106 -11.22 -4.94 5.07
C GLY A 106 -12.41 -4.18 5.65
N ASP A 107 -12.77 -4.49 6.88
CA ASP A 107 -13.93 -3.87 7.54
C ASP A 107 -13.64 -2.43 7.99
N SER A 108 -12.47 -2.16 8.57
CA SER A 108 -12.15 -0.81 9.04
C SER A 108 -12.02 0.19 7.87
N THR A 109 -11.38 -0.20 6.77
CA THR A 109 -11.27 0.67 5.58
C THR A 109 -12.62 0.86 4.89
N ALA A 110 -13.43 -0.19 4.77
CA ALA A 110 -14.79 -0.08 4.27
C ALA A 110 -15.67 0.83 5.14
N GLU A 111 -15.43 0.84 6.47
CA GLU A 111 -16.13 1.77 7.38
C GLU A 111 -15.77 3.23 7.11
N LEU A 112 -14.47 3.53 6.84
CA LEU A 112 -14.03 4.88 6.46
C LEU A 112 -14.65 5.32 5.12
N LEU A 113 -14.65 4.45 4.12
CA LEU A 113 -15.31 4.69 2.84
C LEU A 113 -16.82 4.93 3.01
N ARG A 114 -17.47 4.16 3.87
CA ARG A 114 -18.89 4.32 4.18
C ARG A 114 -19.19 5.64 4.91
N LYS A 115 -18.29 6.11 5.79
CA LYS A 115 -18.40 7.45 6.38
C LYS A 115 -18.37 8.53 5.28
N ALA A 116 -17.40 8.46 4.36
CA ALA A 116 -17.30 9.38 3.22
C ALA A 116 -18.54 9.32 2.32
N ARG A 117 -19.08 8.12 2.07
CA ARG A 117 -20.28 7.92 1.27
C ARG A 117 -21.51 8.60 1.87
N LYS A 118 -21.67 8.52 3.19
CA LYS A 118 -22.84 9.05 3.92
C LYS A 118 -22.73 10.54 4.25
N ASP A 119 -21.54 11.12 4.22
CA ASP A 119 -21.35 12.56 4.48
C ASP A 119 -21.78 13.36 3.25
N GLU A 120 -22.86 14.15 3.39
CA GLU A 120 -23.39 14.98 2.29
C GLU A 120 -22.44 16.11 1.89
N THR A 121 -21.50 16.51 2.75
CA THR A 121 -20.49 17.53 2.41
C THR A 121 -19.36 16.95 1.57
N VAL A 122 -19.13 15.64 1.60
CA VAL A 122 -18.17 14.93 0.75
C VAL A 122 -18.76 14.77 -0.65
N LYS A 123 -18.11 15.34 -1.66
CA LYS A 123 -18.54 15.29 -3.06
C LYS A 123 -17.66 14.39 -3.92
N ALA A 124 -16.43 14.12 -3.51
CA ALA A 124 -15.53 13.21 -4.17
C ALA A 124 -14.65 12.49 -3.15
N VAL A 125 -14.10 11.34 -3.52
CA VAL A 125 -13.24 10.53 -2.66
C VAL A 125 -11.93 10.23 -3.37
N VAL A 126 -10.82 10.35 -2.66
CA VAL A 126 -9.50 9.88 -3.10
C VAL A 126 -9.07 8.75 -2.18
N LEU A 127 -8.85 7.57 -2.75
CA LEU A 127 -8.23 6.45 -2.06
C LEU A 127 -6.73 6.48 -2.32
N GLN A 128 -5.94 6.89 -1.34
CA GLN A 128 -4.49 6.84 -1.41
C GLN A 128 -4.00 5.45 -1.04
N VAL A 129 -3.34 4.76 -1.96
CA VAL A 129 -2.93 3.36 -1.81
C VAL A 129 -1.42 3.24 -1.73
N ASP A 130 -0.94 2.62 -0.64
CA ASP A 130 0.47 2.25 -0.45
C ASP A 130 0.52 0.82 0.11
N SER A 131 0.31 -0.17 -0.77
CA SER A 131 0.10 -1.57 -0.37
C SER A 131 0.62 -2.56 -1.41
N GLY A 132 1.36 -3.55 -0.94
CA GLY A 132 1.72 -4.74 -1.72
C GLY A 132 0.59 -5.77 -1.86
N GLY A 133 -0.58 -5.50 -1.27
CA GLY A 133 -1.73 -6.39 -1.28
C GLY A 133 -1.90 -7.19 0.00
N GLY A 134 -2.57 -8.33 -0.11
CA GLY A 134 -2.89 -9.22 1.01
C GLY A 134 -4.15 -10.04 0.75
N SER A 135 -5.08 -10.07 1.69
CA SER A 135 -6.33 -10.83 1.58
C SER A 135 -7.17 -10.39 0.38
N ALA A 136 -7.47 -11.33 -0.51
CA ALA A 136 -8.38 -11.11 -1.63
C ALA A 136 -9.81 -10.80 -1.15
N PHE A 137 -10.24 -11.44 -0.04
CA PHE A 137 -11.55 -11.19 0.54
C PHE A 137 -11.66 -9.76 1.08
N ALA A 138 -10.70 -9.32 1.87
CA ALA A 138 -10.67 -7.96 2.40
C ALA A 138 -10.57 -6.91 1.26
N SER A 139 -9.77 -7.18 0.23
CA SER A 139 -9.70 -6.32 -0.95
C SER A 139 -11.04 -6.19 -1.65
N GLU A 140 -11.80 -7.28 -1.75
CA GLU A 140 -13.15 -7.25 -2.34
C GLU A 140 -14.14 -6.49 -1.46
N VAL A 141 -14.07 -6.61 -0.13
CA VAL A 141 -14.92 -5.84 0.80
C VAL A 141 -14.70 -4.33 0.61
N ILE A 142 -13.45 -3.90 0.51
CA ILE A 142 -13.10 -2.49 0.26
C ILE A 142 -13.61 -2.05 -1.11
N ARG A 143 -13.34 -2.84 -2.14
CA ARG A 143 -13.75 -2.54 -3.53
C ARG A 143 -15.27 -2.37 -3.66
N GLN A 144 -16.05 -3.21 -2.99
CA GLN A 144 -17.51 -3.09 -3.01
C GLN A 144 -18.00 -1.76 -2.42
N GLU A 145 -17.36 -1.25 -1.37
CA GLU A 145 -17.74 0.05 -0.82
C GLU A 145 -17.37 1.20 -1.78
N ILE A 146 -16.30 1.06 -2.58
CA ILE A 146 -15.97 2.00 -3.66
C ILE A 146 -17.09 2.05 -4.70
N GLU A 147 -17.58 0.90 -5.15
CA GLU A 147 -18.74 0.84 -6.07
C GLU A 147 -19.96 1.51 -5.48
N LEU A 148 -20.26 1.26 -4.19
CA LEU A 148 -21.38 1.90 -3.52
C LEU A 148 -21.23 3.43 -3.41
N ILE A 149 -20.01 3.96 -3.31
CA ILE A 149 -19.76 5.41 -3.37
C ILE A 149 -20.09 5.92 -4.76
N LYS A 150 -19.60 5.26 -5.81
CA LYS A 150 -19.86 5.66 -7.21
C LYS A 150 -21.34 5.64 -7.55
N GLU A 151 -22.11 4.68 -7.02
CA GLU A 151 -23.58 4.63 -7.17
C GLU A 151 -24.28 5.87 -6.60
N THR A 152 -23.68 6.57 -5.63
CA THR A 152 -24.23 7.86 -5.13
C THR A 152 -23.91 9.05 -6.04
N GLY A 153 -23.15 8.84 -7.11
CA GLY A 153 -22.71 9.90 -8.03
C GLY A 153 -21.45 10.63 -7.56
N LYS A 154 -20.79 10.19 -6.49
CA LYS A 154 -19.51 10.75 -6.03
C LYS A 154 -18.37 10.06 -6.77
N PRO A 155 -17.52 10.79 -7.51
CA PRO A 155 -16.35 10.19 -8.14
C PRO A 155 -15.35 9.68 -7.10
N VAL A 156 -14.72 8.55 -7.43
CA VAL A 156 -13.65 7.92 -6.63
C VAL A 156 -12.38 7.84 -7.45
N ILE A 157 -11.31 8.42 -6.97
CA ILE A 157 -9.99 8.41 -7.61
C ILE A 157 -9.04 7.57 -6.75
N ALA A 158 -8.29 6.67 -7.38
CA ALA A 158 -7.18 5.98 -6.73
C ALA A 158 -5.88 6.75 -6.97
N SER A 159 -5.14 7.03 -5.90
CA SER A 159 -3.80 7.61 -5.95
C SER A 159 -2.82 6.57 -5.43
N MET A 160 -2.07 5.96 -6.33
CA MET A 160 -1.06 4.96 -6.01
C MET A 160 0.23 5.67 -5.57
N ASN A 161 0.69 5.34 -4.37
CA ASN A 161 1.96 5.86 -3.83
C ASN A 161 3.14 4.95 -4.27
N SER A 162 4.06 4.60 -3.36
CA SER A 162 5.24 3.80 -3.70
C SER A 162 4.88 2.41 -4.23
N VAL A 163 3.88 1.77 -3.65
CA VAL A 163 3.40 0.44 -4.07
C VAL A 163 1.88 0.38 -4.08
N ALA A 164 1.28 -0.12 -5.14
CA ALA A 164 -0.13 -0.47 -5.19
C ALA A 164 -0.31 -1.73 -6.04
N ALA A 165 0.03 -2.88 -5.48
CA ALA A 165 0.15 -4.14 -6.20
C ALA A 165 -0.77 -5.22 -5.63
N SER A 166 -1.11 -6.23 -6.43
CA SER A 166 -1.97 -7.35 -6.02
C SER A 166 -3.30 -6.85 -5.43
N GLY A 167 -3.59 -7.14 -4.15
CA GLY A 167 -4.76 -6.58 -3.46
C GLY A 167 -4.82 -5.05 -3.47
N GLY A 168 -3.66 -4.35 -3.46
CA GLY A 168 -3.58 -2.90 -3.63
C GLY A 168 -4.07 -2.44 -5.00
N TYR A 169 -3.77 -3.18 -6.06
CA TYR A 169 -4.36 -2.96 -7.38
C TYR A 169 -5.85 -3.31 -7.40
N TRP A 170 -6.26 -4.41 -6.74
CA TRP A 170 -7.66 -4.82 -6.65
C TRP A 170 -8.56 -3.72 -6.08
N ILE A 171 -8.16 -3.09 -4.96
CA ILE A 171 -8.94 -2.00 -4.37
C ILE A 171 -8.91 -0.72 -5.20
N SER A 172 -7.91 -0.54 -6.06
CA SER A 172 -7.79 0.61 -6.96
C SER A 172 -8.57 0.43 -8.25
N ALA A 173 -8.78 -0.81 -8.69
CA ALA A 173 -9.26 -1.14 -10.03
C ALA A 173 -10.62 -0.53 -10.38
N SER A 174 -11.55 -0.43 -9.41
CA SER A 174 -12.89 0.14 -9.63
C SER A 174 -12.98 1.66 -9.46
N ALA A 175 -11.88 2.36 -9.22
CA ALA A 175 -11.87 3.82 -9.21
C ALA A 175 -12.21 4.39 -10.61
N ASP A 176 -12.80 5.58 -10.65
CA ASP A 176 -13.11 6.26 -11.91
C ASP A 176 -11.85 6.70 -12.67
N ARG A 177 -10.77 6.98 -11.93
CA ARG A 177 -9.41 7.19 -12.45
C ARG A 177 -8.38 6.65 -11.49
N ILE A 178 -7.28 6.17 -12.04
CA ILE A 178 -6.13 5.66 -11.30
C ILE A 178 -4.91 6.49 -11.65
N PHE A 179 -4.34 7.15 -10.65
CA PHE A 179 -3.07 7.87 -10.73
C PHE A 179 -1.95 7.03 -10.13
N ALA A 180 -0.80 7.04 -10.79
CA ALA A 180 0.43 6.45 -10.26
C ALA A 180 1.62 7.38 -10.51
N GLU A 181 2.59 7.41 -9.61
CA GLU A 181 3.84 8.08 -9.90
C GLU A 181 4.69 7.26 -10.90
N PRO A 182 5.61 7.86 -11.64
CA PRO A 182 6.44 7.14 -12.63
C PRO A 182 7.12 5.89 -12.07
N SER A 183 7.54 5.93 -10.81
CA SER A 183 8.25 4.86 -10.10
C SER A 183 7.36 3.95 -9.25
N THR A 184 6.08 4.21 -9.15
CA THR A 184 5.13 3.36 -8.42
C THR A 184 5.23 1.90 -8.89
N ILE A 185 5.38 0.97 -7.96
CA ILE A 185 5.32 -0.46 -8.26
C ILE A 185 3.86 -0.89 -8.19
N THR A 186 3.31 -1.37 -9.31
CA THR A 186 1.90 -1.78 -9.42
C THR A 186 1.72 -3.07 -10.22
N GLY A 187 0.48 -3.42 -10.58
CA GLY A 187 0.16 -4.68 -11.20
C GLY A 187 0.13 -5.82 -10.19
N SER A 188 1.03 -6.81 -10.34
CA SER A 188 0.99 -8.06 -9.54
C SER A 188 -0.41 -8.69 -9.55
N ILE A 189 -1.09 -8.61 -10.72
CA ILE A 189 -2.43 -9.17 -10.93
C ILE A 189 -2.28 -10.69 -10.95
N GLY A 190 -2.51 -11.30 -9.79
CA GLY A 190 -2.31 -12.72 -9.58
C GLY A 190 -2.80 -13.17 -8.21
N ILE A 191 -2.97 -14.47 -8.07
CA ILE A 191 -3.33 -15.14 -6.81
C ILE A 191 -2.32 -16.24 -6.57
N PHE A 192 -1.85 -16.37 -5.36
CA PHE A 192 -1.03 -17.49 -4.95
C PHE A 192 -1.46 -17.99 -3.56
N GLY A 193 -1.18 -19.26 -3.30
CA GLY A 193 -1.30 -19.86 -1.97
C GLY A 193 -0.07 -20.68 -1.67
N MET A 194 0.38 -20.64 -0.43
CA MET A 194 1.50 -21.44 0.06
C MET A 194 1.07 -22.22 1.30
N LEU A 195 1.19 -23.53 1.22
CA LEU A 195 1.02 -24.43 2.36
C LEU A 195 2.33 -25.16 2.59
N THR A 196 2.85 -25.09 3.80
CA THR A 196 4.06 -25.77 4.19
C THR A 196 3.71 -26.99 5.02
N THR A 197 4.21 -28.15 4.63
CA THR A 197 4.13 -29.38 5.42
C THR A 197 5.52 -29.81 5.87
N PHE A 198 5.60 -30.47 7.00
CA PHE A 198 6.85 -30.84 7.68
C PHE A 198 6.99 -32.36 7.88
N GLU A 199 6.12 -33.17 7.28
CA GLU A 199 6.11 -34.63 7.43
C GLU A 199 7.48 -35.25 7.17
N ASN A 200 8.18 -34.81 6.15
CA ASN A 200 9.52 -35.30 5.84
C ASN A 200 10.55 -34.85 6.88
N SER A 201 10.46 -33.63 7.37
CA SER A 201 11.35 -33.10 8.42
C SER A 201 11.16 -33.84 9.73
N PHE A 202 9.94 -34.14 10.10
CA PHE A 202 9.61 -34.94 11.29
C PHE A 202 10.08 -36.37 11.14
N GLY A 203 9.96 -36.95 9.94
CA GLY A 203 10.49 -38.30 9.65
C GLY A 203 12.00 -38.43 9.90
N TYR A 204 12.80 -37.40 9.60
CA TYR A 204 14.24 -37.40 9.86
C TYR A 204 14.59 -37.49 11.35
N ILE A 205 13.74 -37.00 12.23
CA ILE A 205 13.94 -37.06 13.70
C ILE A 205 13.13 -38.19 14.35
N GLY A 206 12.54 -39.07 13.53
CA GLY A 206 11.79 -40.23 14.02
C GLY A 206 10.40 -39.92 14.55
N VAL A 207 9.88 -38.72 14.30
CA VAL A 207 8.51 -38.33 14.64
C VAL A 207 7.58 -38.68 13.48
N ASN A 208 6.57 -39.48 13.74
CA ASN A 208 5.53 -39.86 12.80
C ASN A 208 4.17 -39.46 13.36
N SER A 209 3.33 -38.90 12.51
CA SER A 209 1.97 -38.49 12.87
C SER A 209 0.96 -39.45 12.25
N ASP A 210 0.03 -39.92 13.06
CA ASP A 210 -1.09 -40.74 12.61
C ASP A 210 -2.40 -40.23 13.19
N GLY A 211 -3.54 -40.66 12.67
CA GLY A 211 -4.84 -40.25 13.16
C GLY A 211 -5.99 -40.91 12.42
N VAL A 212 -7.12 -40.90 13.08
CA VAL A 212 -8.40 -41.39 12.53
C VAL A 212 -9.29 -40.19 12.24
N SER A 213 -9.81 -40.11 11.04
CA SER A 213 -10.76 -39.07 10.66
C SER A 213 -12.07 -39.67 10.12
N THR A 214 -13.17 -38.93 10.28
CA THR A 214 -14.48 -39.33 9.77
C THR A 214 -14.69 -39.05 8.29
N ASN A 215 -13.83 -38.26 7.70
CA ASN A 215 -13.82 -37.93 6.27
C ASN A 215 -12.43 -37.41 5.84
N GLU A 216 -12.19 -37.29 4.54
CA GLU A 216 -10.91 -36.88 3.96
C GLU A 216 -10.54 -35.40 4.22
N PHE A 217 -11.50 -34.58 4.62
CA PHE A 217 -11.26 -33.17 4.97
C PHE A 217 -10.73 -32.98 6.39
N ASN A 218 -10.97 -33.96 7.26
CA ASN A 218 -10.44 -33.94 8.61
C ASN A 218 -9.01 -34.51 8.60
N GLY A 219 -8.11 -33.89 9.33
CA GLY A 219 -6.75 -34.37 9.46
C GLY A 219 -5.74 -33.62 8.60
N ILE A 220 -6.14 -32.43 8.08
CA ILE A 220 -5.20 -31.48 7.51
C ILE A 220 -4.33 -30.94 8.64
N SER A 221 -3.05 -31.24 8.56
CA SER A 221 -2.08 -30.86 9.58
C SER A 221 -0.71 -30.63 8.92
N PRO A 222 0.09 -29.70 9.43
CA PRO A 222 1.44 -29.45 8.88
C PRO A 222 2.40 -30.64 9.02
N ASP A 223 2.07 -31.59 9.88
CA ASP A 223 2.85 -32.79 10.16
C ASP A 223 2.50 -33.99 9.27
N ARG A 224 1.59 -33.80 8.30
CA ARG A 224 1.13 -34.83 7.39
C ARG A 224 1.15 -34.35 5.93
N GLU A 225 1.31 -35.31 5.02
CA GLU A 225 1.12 -35.04 3.59
C GLU A 225 -0.35 -34.67 3.31
N LEU A 226 -0.53 -33.64 2.48
CA LEU A 226 -1.86 -33.25 2.01
C LEU A 226 -2.43 -34.31 1.05
N SER A 227 -3.69 -34.67 1.25
CA SER A 227 -4.39 -35.56 0.32
C SER A 227 -4.49 -34.92 -1.09
N GLN A 228 -4.54 -35.76 -2.13
CA GLN A 228 -4.68 -35.26 -3.51
C GLN A 228 -5.97 -34.44 -3.67
N GLY A 229 -7.09 -34.90 -3.11
CA GLY A 229 -8.36 -34.16 -3.15
C GLY A 229 -8.27 -32.78 -2.54
N TYR A 230 -7.48 -32.60 -1.47
CA TYR A 230 -7.26 -31.29 -0.89
C TYR A 230 -6.36 -30.39 -1.76
N LYS A 231 -5.31 -30.96 -2.35
CA LYS A 231 -4.47 -30.26 -3.33
C LYS A 231 -5.31 -29.75 -4.52
N ASP A 232 -6.22 -30.58 -5.02
CA ASP A 232 -7.12 -30.23 -6.14
C ASP A 232 -8.09 -29.10 -5.76
N ILE A 233 -8.64 -29.11 -4.55
CA ILE A 233 -9.49 -28.02 -4.04
C ILE A 233 -8.72 -26.71 -3.95
N LEU A 234 -7.49 -26.75 -3.43
CA LEU A 234 -6.64 -25.55 -3.37
C LEU A 234 -6.34 -25.00 -4.76
N GLN A 235 -5.98 -25.87 -5.70
CA GLN A 235 -5.73 -25.48 -7.09
C GLN A 235 -6.95 -24.82 -7.72
N MET A 236 -8.13 -25.41 -7.59
CA MET A 236 -9.37 -24.81 -8.08
C MET A 236 -9.67 -23.44 -7.44
N ASN A 237 -9.38 -23.27 -6.17
CA ASN A 237 -9.55 -21.96 -5.51
C ASN A 237 -8.60 -20.90 -6.05
N ILE A 238 -7.32 -21.25 -6.29
CA ILE A 238 -6.33 -20.35 -6.89
C ILE A 238 -6.75 -19.96 -8.31
N GLU A 239 -7.13 -20.93 -9.13
CA GLU A 239 -7.58 -20.70 -10.51
C GLU A 239 -8.82 -19.80 -10.54
N ARG A 240 -9.82 -20.09 -9.68
CA ARG A 240 -11.02 -19.27 -9.58
C ARG A 240 -10.70 -17.84 -9.09
N GLY A 241 -9.82 -17.70 -8.11
CA GLY A 241 -9.36 -16.40 -7.61
C GLY A 241 -8.69 -15.60 -8.72
N TYR A 242 -7.81 -16.22 -9.48
CA TYR A 242 -7.15 -15.59 -10.63
C TYR A 242 -8.15 -15.14 -11.69
N GLN A 243 -9.08 -16.01 -12.09
CA GLN A 243 -10.12 -15.67 -13.06
C GLN A 243 -10.99 -14.49 -12.58
N ARG A 244 -11.31 -14.43 -11.31
CA ARG A 244 -12.03 -13.27 -10.73
C ARG A 244 -11.22 -11.99 -10.84
N PHE A 245 -9.91 -12.06 -10.58
CA PHE A 245 -9.06 -10.87 -10.64
C PHE A 245 -8.90 -10.35 -12.06
N ILE A 246 -8.55 -11.22 -13.02
CA ILE A 246 -8.42 -10.77 -14.41
C ILE A 246 -9.77 -10.30 -15.00
N SER A 247 -10.90 -10.90 -14.58
CA SER A 247 -12.24 -10.45 -15.00
C SER A 247 -12.60 -9.10 -14.44
N LEU A 248 -12.21 -8.81 -13.18
CA LEU A 248 -12.34 -7.49 -12.59
C LEU A 248 -11.58 -6.44 -13.42
N VAL A 249 -10.29 -6.70 -13.65
CA VAL A 249 -9.43 -5.76 -14.38
C VAL A 249 -9.94 -5.58 -15.83
N ALA A 250 -10.32 -6.64 -16.51
CA ALA A 250 -10.86 -6.60 -17.87
C ALA A 250 -12.08 -5.67 -17.95
N ARG A 251 -13.01 -5.81 -17.00
CA ARG A 251 -14.21 -4.98 -16.93
C ARG A 251 -13.87 -3.51 -16.66
N GLU A 252 -13.03 -3.24 -15.67
CA GLU A 252 -12.76 -1.87 -15.20
C GLU A 252 -11.80 -1.12 -16.14
N ARG A 253 -10.92 -1.83 -16.83
CA ARG A 253 -9.98 -1.24 -17.79
C ARG A 253 -10.44 -1.34 -19.26
N ASN A 254 -11.65 -1.88 -19.49
CA ASN A 254 -12.21 -2.10 -20.83
C ASN A 254 -11.27 -2.89 -21.75
N MET A 255 -10.68 -3.96 -21.20
CA MET A 255 -9.77 -4.88 -21.87
C MET A 255 -10.41 -6.25 -22.03
N THR A 256 -9.94 -7.05 -22.97
CA THR A 256 -10.29 -8.48 -23.03
C THR A 256 -9.58 -9.27 -21.94
N LEU A 257 -10.07 -10.47 -21.63
CA LEU A 257 -9.42 -11.36 -20.66
C LEU A 257 -8.00 -11.75 -21.11
N GLU A 258 -7.82 -11.95 -22.41
CA GLU A 258 -6.53 -12.29 -23.02
C GLU A 258 -5.53 -11.14 -22.92
N GLU A 259 -5.95 -9.89 -23.13
CA GLU A 259 -5.11 -8.70 -22.96
C GLU A 259 -4.68 -8.55 -21.52
N VAL A 260 -5.61 -8.73 -20.56
CA VAL A 260 -5.26 -8.67 -19.13
C VAL A 260 -4.33 -9.83 -18.76
N ASP A 261 -4.60 -11.06 -19.19
CA ASP A 261 -3.74 -12.20 -18.87
C ASP A 261 -2.30 -12.01 -19.40
N ALA A 262 -2.15 -11.38 -20.57
CA ALA A 262 -0.84 -11.08 -21.15
C ALA A 262 0.03 -10.16 -20.27
N VAL A 263 -0.57 -9.29 -19.45
CA VAL A 263 0.10 -8.36 -18.55
C VAL A 263 -0.02 -8.73 -17.07
N ALA A 264 -0.83 -9.74 -16.75
CA ALA A 264 -1.08 -10.27 -15.41
C ALA A 264 -0.08 -11.38 -15.02
N GLN A 265 -0.55 -12.51 -14.50
CA GLN A 265 0.24 -13.65 -14.04
C GLN A 265 1.24 -13.28 -12.94
N GLY A 266 0.86 -12.32 -12.07
CA GLY A 266 1.70 -11.84 -10.98
C GLY A 266 2.85 -10.92 -11.39
N ARG A 267 2.92 -10.50 -12.66
CA ARG A 267 3.95 -9.54 -13.09
C ARG A 267 3.74 -8.18 -12.45
N VAL A 268 4.84 -7.53 -12.10
CA VAL A 268 4.86 -6.16 -11.56
C VAL A 268 5.35 -5.19 -12.63
N TRP A 269 4.83 -3.97 -12.57
CA TRP A 269 5.12 -2.91 -13.51
C TRP A 269 5.43 -1.63 -12.77
N VAL A 270 6.32 -0.80 -13.30
CA VAL A 270 6.45 0.58 -12.81
C VAL A 270 5.34 1.44 -13.41
N GLY A 271 5.01 2.57 -12.75
CA GLY A 271 3.89 3.43 -13.14
C GLY A 271 3.90 3.84 -14.60
N THR A 272 5.08 4.17 -15.17
CA THR A 272 5.21 4.50 -16.60
C THR A 272 4.79 3.34 -17.50
N GLN A 273 5.21 2.12 -17.19
CA GLN A 273 4.81 0.93 -17.95
C GLN A 273 3.33 0.61 -17.74
N ALA A 274 2.84 0.76 -16.52
CA ALA A 274 1.42 0.54 -16.22
C ALA A 274 0.50 1.48 -17.01
N LEU A 275 0.92 2.72 -17.24
CA LEU A 275 0.22 3.68 -18.12
C LEU A 275 0.20 3.18 -19.57
N GLU A 276 1.34 2.76 -20.11
CA GLU A 276 1.44 2.22 -21.48
C GLU A 276 0.58 0.97 -21.67
N LEU A 277 0.46 0.15 -20.64
CA LEU A 277 -0.34 -1.09 -20.62
C LEU A 277 -1.83 -0.84 -20.33
N GLY A 278 -2.25 0.40 -20.08
CA GLY A 278 -3.63 0.73 -19.75
C GLY A 278 -4.08 0.31 -18.35
N LEU A 279 -3.14 -0.04 -17.47
CA LEU A 279 -3.44 -0.43 -16.08
C LEU A 279 -3.68 0.77 -15.16
N VAL A 280 -3.15 1.95 -15.50
CA VAL A 280 -3.43 3.23 -14.85
C VAL A 280 -3.83 4.27 -15.89
N ASP A 281 -4.45 5.36 -15.46
CA ASP A 281 -4.98 6.37 -16.37
C ASP A 281 -4.04 7.54 -16.60
N GLU A 282 -3.34 7.97 -15.53
CA GLU A 282 -2.49 9.15 -15.57
C GLU A 282 -1.28 8.98 -14.64
N LEU A 283 -0.17 9.65 -14.99
CA LEU A 283 0.95 9.79 -14.06
C LEU A 283 0.74 11.02 -13.20
N GLY A 284 0.88 10.86 -11.89
CA GLY A 284 0.74 11.93 -10.91
C GLY A 284 0.61 11.37 -9.51
N GLY A 285 0.75 12.24 -8.51
CA GLY A 285 0.63 11.91 -7.11
C GLY A 285 -0.74 12.28 -6.52
N LEU A 286 -0.77 12.41 -5.19
CA LEU A 286 -1.99 12.72 -4.46
C LEU A 286 -2.60 14.07 -4.87
N SER A 287 -1.78 15.08 -5.13
CA SER A 287 -2.26 16.42 -5.49
C SER A 287 -3.04 16.41 -6.82
N GLU A 288 -2.53 15.70 -7.83
CA GLU A 288 -3.17 15.55 -9.13
C GLU A 288 -4.45 14.71 -9.00
N ALA A 289 -4.43 13.66 -8.19
CA ALA A 289 -5.60 12.84 -7.91
C ALA A 289 -6.72 13.64 -7.22
N VAL A 290 -6.38 14.47 -6.23
CA VAL A 290 -7.35 15.35 -5.56
C VAL A 290 -7.92 16.40 -6.53
N ALA A 291 -7.07 17.02 -7.36
CA ALA A 291 -7.53 17.97 -8.37
C ALA A 291 -8.46 17.30 -9.39
N SER A 292 -8.14 16.08 -9.83
CA SER A 292 -9.00 15.29 -10.71
C SER A 292 -10.33 14.95 -10.05
N ALA A 293 -10.33 14.54 -8.77
CA ALA A 293 -11.55 14.25 -8.01
C ALA A 293 -12.46 15.48 -7.90
N ALA A 294 -11.89 16.65 -7.57
CA ALA A 294 -12.60 17.90 -7.50
C ALA A 294 -13.20 18.31 -8.87
N ALA A 295 -12.40 18.18 -9.93
CA ALA A 295 -12.87 18.50 -11.28
C ALA A 295 -14.02 17.59 -11.72
N MET A 296 -13.95 16.28 -11.44
CA MET A 296 -15.02 15.34 -11.76
C MET A 296 -16.30 15.61 -10.97
N ALA A 297 -16.18 16.14 -9.74
CA ALA A 297 -17.30 16.56 -8.91
C ALA A 297 -17.77 18.00 -9.20
N ASN A 298 -17.17 18.70 -10.18
CA ASN A 298 -17.43 20.10 -10.54
C ASN A 298 -17.25 21.07 -9.35
N LEU A 299 -16.21 20.87 -8.53
CA LEU A 299 -15.89 21.71 -7.39
C LEU A 299 -14.87 22.78 -7.78
N GLU A 300 -15.20 24.06 -7.58
CA GLU A 300 -14.28 25.20 -7.75
C GLU A 300 -13.64 25.62 -6.42
N ASP A 301 -14.39 25.56 -5.32
CA ASP A 301 -13.94 25.84 -3.95
C ASP A 301 -14.30 24.66 -3.06
N TYR A 302 -13.30 23.97 -2.52
CA TYR A 302 -13.47 22.77 -1.71
C TYR A 302 -12.42 22.68 -0.62
N GLU A 303 -12.73 21.87 0.39
CA GLU A 303 -11.78 21.49 1.43
C GLU A 303 -11.32 20.05 1.21
N GLN A 304 -10.04 19.79 1.52
CA GLN A 304 -9.51 18.44 1.61
C GLN A 304 -9.68 17.97 3.06
N THR A 305 -10.22 16.77 3.24
CA THR A 305 -10.40 16.18 4.57
C THR A 305 -9.93 14.73 4.59
N TYR A 306 -9.15 14.38 5.60
CA TYR A 306 -8.82 12.98 5.86
C TYR A 306 -9.94 12.35 6.67
N ILE A 307 -10.37 11.15 6.28
CA ILE A 307 -11.35 10.36 7.03
C ILE A 307 -10.60 9.29 7.82
N GLU A 308 -10.72 9.36 9.15
CA GLU A 308 -10.06 8.48 10.11
C GLU A 308 -11.08 7.73 10.99
#